data_794437d587e1fb9234fb484c86497593
#
_entry.id   794437d587e1fb9234fb484c86497593
#
_cell.length_a   1.000
_cell.length_b   1.000
_cell.length_c   1.000
_cell.angle_alpha   90.00
_cell.angle_beta   90.00
_cell.angle_gamma   90.00
#
_symmetry.space_group_name_H-M   'P 1'
#
loop_
_entity.id
_entity.type
_entity.pdbx_description
1 polymer ?
#
loop_
_entity_poly.entity_id
_entity_poly.type
_entity_poly.pdbx_seq_one_letter_code
_entity_poly.pdbx_strand_id
1 'polypeptide(L)'
;MTYGNVYVAQIAMGSSDAHTVRALQEAEAFDGPSLIIAFSHCIAHGYELNEGPDHQKAAVNSGYWPLFRYNPAKASKGENPFSLDSKAPTIPIDEYLASEGRFKVVNDQSKATGEAAPAEGSVLANVRHDVNARWNLYEQLSKGWRLA
;
A
#
# COMPACT_ATOMS: atom_id res chain seq x y z
N MET A 1 8.00 -11.98 -0.68
CA MET A 1 7.47 -12.91 0.33
C MET A 1 7.51 -14.37 -0.12
N THR A 2 7.32 -14.66 -1.40
CA THR A 2 7.32 -16.04 -1.95
C THR A 2 8.60 -16.85 -1.73
N TYR A 3 9.76 -16.20 -1.60
CA TYR A 3 11.03 -16.90 -1.31
C TYR A 3 11.13 -17.48 0.11
N GLY A 4 10.32 -16.99 1.05
CA GLY A 4 10.28 -17.49 2.42
C GLY A 4 11.46 -17.14 3.34
N ASN A 5 12.54 -16.59 2.79
CA ASN A 5 13.79 -16.30 3.51
C ASN A 5 14.23 -14.82 3.40
N VAL A 6 13.36 -13.94 2.92
CA VAL A 6 13.63 -12.51 2.75
C VAL A 6 12.71 -11.74 3.69
N TYR A 7 13.26 -10.86 4.52
CA TYR A 7 12.45 -9.88 5.24
C TYR A 7 11.88 -8.88 4.23
N VAL A 8 10.58 -8.57 4.33
CA VAL A 8 9.95 -7.60 3.43
C VAL A 8 9.08 -6.64 4.23
N ALA A 9 9.24 -5.34 4.02
CA ALA A 9 8.34 -4.34 4.59
C ALA A 9 7.90 -3.32 3.54
N GLN A 10 6.64 -2.91 3.62
CA GLN A 10 6.09 -1.80 2.84
C GLN A 10 5.82 -0.64 3.76
N ILE A 11 6.48 0.50 3.51
CA ILE A 11 6.50 1.66 4.38
C ILE A 11 6.05 2.94 3.68
N ALA A 12 5.57 3.91 4.47
CA ALA A 12 5.30 5.28 4.04
C ALA A 12 5.63 6.23 5.21
N MET A 13 6.78 6.88 5.17
CA MET A 13 7.28 7.73 6.26
C MET A 13 6.31 8.86 6.59
N GLY A 14 5.73 9.52 5.57
CA GLY A 14 4.75 10.60 5.78
C GLY A 14 3.42 10.13 6.41
N SER A 15 3.12 8.82 6.36
CA SER A 15 1.97 8.26 7.07
C SER A 15 2.32 7.85 8.50
N SER A 16 3.49 7.24 8.71
CA SER A 16 3.95 6.77 10.02
C SER A 16 5.47 6.63 10.06
N ASP A 17 6.14 7.59 10.68
CA ASP A 17 7.57 7.56 10.97
C ASP A 17 7.92 6.42 11.95
N ALA A 18 7.14 6.23 12.99
CA ALA A 18 7.33 5.16 13.96
C ALA A 18 7.27 3.76 13.31
N HIS A 19 6.36 3.53 12.37
CA HIS A 19 6.31 2.29 11.60
C HIS A 19 7.54 2.13 10.73
N THR A 20 7.95 3.20 10.05
CA THR A 20 9.14 3.23 9.19
C THR A 20 10.41 2.87 9.96
N VAL A 21 10.63 3.51 11.12
CA VAL A 21 11.78 3.22 11.99
C VAL A 21 11.76 1.76 12.46
N ARG A 22 10.61 1.26 12.91
CA ARG A 22 10.47 -0.14 13.31
C ARG A 22 10.80 -1.12 12.18
N ALA A 23 10.29 -0.87 10.98
CA ALA A 23 10.54 -1.73 9.82
C ALA A 23 12.04 -1.77 9.44
N LEU A 24 12.71 -0.63 9.52
CA LEU A 24 14.15 -0.53 9.25
C LEU A 24 14.98 -1.25 10.33
N GLN A 25 14.64 -1.07 11.61
CA GLN A 25 15.31 -1.77 12.72
C GLN A 25 15.14 -3.30 12.63
N GLU A 26 13.93 -3.78 12.28
CA GLU A 26 13.71 -5.21 12.08
C GLU A 26 14.46 -5.74 10.85
N ALA A 27 14.55 -4.96 9.77
CA ALA A 27 15.29 -5.31 8.57
C ALA A 27 16.81 -5.41 8.84
N GLU A 28 17.36 -4.51 9.66
CA GLU A 28 18.77 -4.52 10.06
C GLU A 28 19.09 -5.70 11.00
N ALA A 29 18.17 -6.00 11.91
CA ALA A 29 18.35 -7.10 12.87
C ALA A 29 18.10 -8.50 12.26
N PHE A 30 17.54 -8.58 11.06
CA PHE A 30 17.27 -9.86 10.38
C PHE A 30 18.54 -10.44 9.79
N ASP A 31 18.88 -11.68 10.17
CA ASP A 31 20.03 -12.42 9.61
C ASP A 31 19.67 -13.02 8.24
N GLY A 32 19.70 -12.16 7.22
CA GLY A 32 19.36 -12.50 5.85
C GLY A 32 19.06 -11.29 4.98
N PRO A 33 18.69 -11.52 3.72
CA PRO A 33 18.36 -10.42 2.82
C PRO A 33 17.06 -9.72 3.25
N SER A 34 17.07 -8.38 3.18
CA SER A 34 15.92 -7.53 3.53
C SER A 34 15.54 -6.62 2.37
N LEU A 35 14.23 -6.50 2.12
CA LEU A 35 13.65 -5.63 1.11
C LEU A 35 12.69 -4.64 1.76
N ILE A 36 12.98 -3.35 1.62
CA ILE A 36 12.08 -2.27 2.02
C ILE A 36 11.46 -1.63 0.79
N ILE A 37 10.13 -1.61 0.71
CA ILE A 37 9.35 -0.98 -0.34
C ILE A 37 8.79 0.32 0.22
N ALA A 38 9.42 1.45 -0.13
CA ALA A 38 9.05 2.76 0.39
C ALA A 38 8.16 3.51 -0.59
N PHE A 39 7.07 4.14 -0.08
CA PHE A 39 6.32 5.10 -0.87
C PHE A 39 7.19 6.32 -1.14
N SER A 40 7.36 6.68 -2.40
CA SER A 40 8.04 7.90 -2.82
C SER A 40 7.03 8.83 -3.51
N HIS A 41 6.89 10.05 -3.02
CA HIS A 41 6.16 11.10 -3.72
C HIS A 41 7.02 11.70 -4.84
N CYS A 42 6.37 12.17 -5.90
CA CYS A 42 7.05 12.69 -7.09
C CYS A 42 6.21 13.81 -7.72
N ILE A 43 6.88 14.79 -8.32
CA ILE A 43 6.22 15.87 -9.08
C ILE A 43 5.30 15.35 -10.19
N ALA A 44 5.63 14.19 -10.76
CA ALA A 44 4.80 13.53 -11.77
C ALA A 44 3.44 13.05 -11.24
N HIS A 45 3.23 13.01 -9.92
CA HIS A 45 1.91 12.72 -9.33
C HIS A 45 0.94 13.90 -9.40
N GLY A 46 1.43 15.12 -9.74
CA GLY A 46 0.61 16.30 -10.02
C GLY A 46 0.03 16.98 -8.80
N TYR A 47 0.81 17.02 -7.70
CA TYR A 47 0.53 17.81 -6.49
C TYR A 47 1.80 18.51 -6.00
N GLU A 48 1.66 19.48 -5.10
CA GLU A 48 2.77 20.19 -4.50
C GLU A 48 3.60 19.27 -3.59
N LEU A 49 4.92 19.26 -3.74
CA LEU A 49 5.80 18.33 -3.01
C LEU A 49 5.79 18.52 -1.49
N ASN A 50 5.49 19.71 -1.00
CA ASN A 50 5.34 19.99 0.43
C ASN A 50 4.12 19.26 1.04
N GLU A 51 3.13 18.88 0.23
CA GLU A 51 1.96 18.07 0.61
C GLU A 51 2.26 16.56 0.56
N GLY A 52 3.47 16.17 0.15
CA GLY A 52 3.87 14.76 0.00
C GLY A 52 3.56 13.87 1.21
N PRO A 53 3.84 14.30 2.45
CA PRO A 53 3.48 13.51 3.64
C PRO A 53 1.98 13.29 3.78
N ASP A 54 1.13 14.28 3.49
CA ASP A 54 -0.33 14.16 3.56
C ASP A 54 -0.85 13.21 2.47
N HIS A 55 -0.29 13.27 1.26
CA HIS A 55 -0.59 12.31 0.20
C HIS A 55 -0.18 10.88 0.56
N GLN A 56 0.97 10.68 1.21
CA GLN A 56 1.36 9.37 1.73
C GLN A 56 0.37 8.86 2.77
N LYS A 57 -0.08 9.72 3.68
CA LYS A 57 -1.09 9.39 4.68
C LYS A 57 -2.44 9.05 4.04
N ALA A 58 -2.87 9.82 3.04
CA ALA A 58 -4.09 9.54 2.29
C ALA A 58 -3.99 8.19 1.53
N ALA A 59 -2.84 7.90 0.90
CA ALA A 59 -2.59 6.62 0.24
C ALA A 59 -2.73 5.43 1.20
N VAL A 60 -2.23 5.57 2.43
CA VAL A 60 -2.36 4.51 3.45
C VAL A 60 -3.80 4.41 3.96
N ASN A 61 -4.44 5.55 4.26
CA ASN A 61 -5.78 5.59 4.81
C ASN A 61 -6.86 5.12 3.81
N SER A 62 -6.59 5.20 2.51
CA SER A 62 -7.49 4.69 1.46
C SER A 62 -7.29 3.20 1.15
N GLY A 63 -6.28 2.56 1.73
CA GLY A 63 -5.90 1.19 1.39
C GLY A 63 -5.12 1.07 0.09
N TYR A 64 -4.83 2.18 -0.60
CA TYR A 64 -4.00 2.17 -1.81
C TYR A 64 -2.58 1.69 -1.54
N TRP A 65 -2.00 2.07 -0.39
CA TRP A 65 -0.66 1.70 0.05
C TRP A 65 -0.68 1.12 1.47
N PRO A 66 -1.07 -0.15 1.66
CA PRO A 66 -1.09 -0.78 2.98
C PRO A 66 0.32 -0.90 3.56
N LEU A 67 0.49 -0.58 4.83
CA LEU A 67 1.73 -0.83 5.56
C LEU A 67 1.74 -2.26 6.08
N PHE A 68 2.83 -3.00 5.84
CA PHE A 68 2.98 -4.36 6.33
C PHE A 68 4.46 -4.70 6.55
N ARG A 69 4.68 -5.75 7.35
CA ARG A 69 5.98 -6.40 7.53
C ARG A 69 5.83 -7.90 7.40
N TYR A 70 6.78 -8.52 6.73
CA TYR A 70 6.93 -9.96 6.66
C TYR A 70 8.31 -10.34 7.21
N ASN A 71 8.32 -11.05 8.33
CA ASN A 71 9.54 -11.50 8.99
C ASN A 71 9.61 -13.04 8.98
N PRO A 72 10.46 -13.65 8.13
CA PRO A 72 10.59 -15.11 8.04
C PRO A 72 10.99 -15.79 9.35
N ALA A 73 11.74 -15.09 10.22
CA ALA A 73 12.18 -15.66 11.50
C ALA A 73 11.01 -15.99 12.46
N LYS A 74 9.82 -15.41 12.26
CA LYS A 74 8.62 -15.75 13.01
C LYS A 74 8.08 -17.13 12.61
N ALA A 75 8.15 -17.48 11.32
CA ALA A 75 7.66 -18.78 10.85
C ALA A 75 8.39 -19.96 11.50
N SER A 76 9.71 -19.84 11.72
CA SER A 76 10.49 -20.86 12.43
C SER A 76 10.08 -21.05 13.89
N LYS A 77 9.39 -20.07 14.48
CA LYS A 77 8.85 -20.12 15.84
C LYS A 77 7.37 -20.53 15.87
N GLY A 78 6.78 -20.88 14.72
CA GLY A 78 5.35 -21.20 14.61
C GLY A 78 4.43 -19.98 14.68
N GLU A 79 4.98 -18.75 14.57
CA GLU A 79 4.23 -17.50 14.55
C GLU A 79 3.89 -17.09 13.12
N ASN A 80 2.84 -16.27 12.95
CA ASN A 80 2.52 -15.69 11.64
C ASN A 80 3.65 -14.72 11.22
N PRO A 81 4.35 -14.98 10.11
CA PRO A 81 5.41 -14.10 9.63
C PRO A 81 4.88 -12.77 9.08
N PHE A 82 3.62 -12.71 8.65
CA PHE A 82 3.00 -11.52 8.07
C PHE A 82 2.26 -10.70 9.13
N SER A 83 2.55 -9.40 9.14
CA SER A 83 1.89 -8.41 10.00
C SER A 83 1.34 -7.30 9.11
N LEU A 84 0.01 -7.16 9.02
CA LEU A 84 -0.64 -5.99 8.41
C LEU A 84 -0.66 -4.88 9.47
N ASP A 85 0.12 -3.82 9.24
CA ASP A 85 0.28 -2.74 10.20
C ASP A 85 -0.70 -1.57 9.94
N SER A 86 -1.27 -1.49 8.74
CA SER A 86 -2.36 -0.56 8.43
C SER A 86 -3.66 -0.99 9.11
N LYS A 87 -4.42 0.01 9.59
CA LYS A 87 -5.82 -0.16 9.95
C LYS A 87 -6.68 -0.29 8.68
N ALA A 88 -7.91 -0.76 8.84
CA ALA A 88 -8.89 -0.75 7.75
C ALA A 88 -9.01 0.66 7.13
N PRO A 89 -9.25 0.75 5.81
CA PRO A 89 -9.39 2.03 5.14
C PRO A 89 -10.42 2.94 5.82
N THR A 90 -10.07 4.20 6.01
CA THR A 90 -10.90 5.22 6.70
C THR A 90 -11.40 6.28 5.74
N ILE A 91 -10.84 6.36 4.54
CA ILE A 91 -11.31 7.24 3.46
C ILE A 91 -11.59 6.41 2.21
N PRO A 92 -12.55 6.82 1.36
CA PRO A 92 -12.79 6.17 0.08
C PRO A 92 -11.57 6.23 -0.83
N ILE A 93 -11.31 5.15 -1.58
CA ILE A 93 -10.22 5.12 -2.56
C ILE A 93 -10.37 6.24 -3.60
N ASP A 94 -11.60 6.61 -3.97
CA ASP A 94 -11.88 7.65 -4.95
C ASP A 94 -11.43 9.04 -4.49
N GLU A 95 -11.47 9.31 -3.20
CA GLU A 95 -10.97 10.56 -2.61
C GLU A 95 -9.45 10.67 -2.81
N TYR A 96 -8.72 9.57 -2.54
CA TYR A 96 -7.29 9.53 -2.82
C TYR A 96 -6.98 9.66 -4.31
N LEU A 97 -7.67 8.91 -5.19
CA LEU A 97 -7.46 8.98 -6.63
C LEU A 97 -7.74 10.37 -7.21
N ALA A 98 -8.75 11.07 -6.67
CA ALA A 98 -9.08 12.44 -7.07
C ALA A 98 -8.03 13.47 -6.63
N SER A 99 -7.24 13.20 -5.61
CA SER A 99 -6.16 14.08 -5.16
C SER A 99 -4.89 13.98 -6.03
N GLU A 100 -4.72 12.87 -6.76
CA GLU A 100 -3.54 12.60 -7.59
C GLU A 100 -3.76 13.07 -9.04
N GLY A 101 -2.94 14.00 -9.53
CA GLY A 101 -3.04 14.55 -10.88
C GLY A 101 -3.04 13.51 -11.99
N ARG A 102 -2.23 12.45 -11.83
CA ARG A 102 -2.17 11.31 -12.77
C ARG A 102 -3.51 10.59 -12.95
N PHE A 103 -4.33 10.50 -11.91
CA PHE A 103 -5.66 9.90 -11.99
C PHE A 103 -6.74 10.91 -12.39
N LYS A 104 -6.56 12.21 -12.07
CA LYS A 104 -7.45 13.29 -12.54
C LYS A 104 -7.54 13.32 -14.06
N VAL A 105 -6.41 13.24 -14.75
CA VAL A 105 -6.38 13.23 -16.23
C VAL A 105 -7.24 12.10 -16.80
N VAL A 106 -7.13 10.89 -16.23
CA VAL A 106 -7.94 9.74 -16.65
C VAL A 106 -9.43 9.95 -16.37
N ASN A 107 -9.76 10.52 -15.20
CA ASN A 107 -11.14 10.79 -14.81
C ASN A 107 -11.79 11.88 -15.67
N ASP A 108 -11.04 12.93 -16.01
CA ASP A 108 -11.52 14.02 -16.84
C ASP A 108 -11.74 13.56 -18.31
N GLN A 109 -10.92 12.66 -18.82
CA GLN A 109 -11.13 12.03 -20.12
C GLN A 109 -12.42 11.20 -20.13
N SER A 110 -12.69 10.43 -19.09
CA SER A 110 -13.94 9.66 -18.98
C SER A 110 -15.17 10.56 -18.92
N LYS A 111 -15.11 11.68 -18.19
CA LYS A 111 -16.20 12.67 -18.15
C LYS A 111 -16.44 13.36 -19.50
N ALA A 112 -15.38 13.66 -20.25
CA ALA A 112 -15.46 14.28 -21.56
C ALA A 112 -16.14 13.37 -22.61
N THR A 113 -16.10 12.04 -22.41
CA THR A 113 -16.80 11.04 -23.23
C THR A 113 -18.25 10.77 -22.80
N GLY A 114 -18.76 11.49 -21.77
CA GLY A 114 -20.14 11.38 -21.32
C GLY A 114 -20.42 10.17 -20.42
N GLU A 115 -19.38 9.50 -19.92
CA GLU A 115 -19.51 8.38 -18.99
C GLU A 115 -19.72 8.89 -17.56
N ALA A 116 -20.90 8.70 -17.00
CA ALA A 116 -21.29 9.19 -15.67
C ALA A 116 -20.59 8.41 -14.52
N ALA A 117 -19.99 7.27 -14.79
CA ALA A 117 -19.16 6.48 -13.91
C ALA A 117 -18.05 5.81 -14.71
N PRO A 118 -16.88 5.49 -14.12
CA PRO A 118 -15.87 4.74 -14.85
C PRO A 118 -16.47 3.43 -15.36
N ALA A 119 -16.50 3.29 -16.70
CA ALA A 119 -17.01 2.07 -17.34
C ALA A 119 -16.30 0.83 -16.77
N GLU A 120 -17.00 -0.29 -16.71
CA GLU A 120 -16.43 -1.58 -16.35
C GLU A 120 -15.22 -1.85 -17.26
N GLY A 121 -14.04 -2.16 -16.69
CA GLY A 121 -12.78 -2.29 -17.43
C GLY A 121 -11.99 -0.99 -17.63
N SER A 122 -12.49 0.17 -17.17
CA SER A 122 -11.72 1.42 -17.18
C SER A 122 -10.51 1.33 -16.22
N VAL A 123 -9.50 2.17 -16.45
CA VAL A 123 -8.31 2.25 -15.59
C VAL A 123 -8.68 2.45 -14.11
N LEU A 124 -9.61 3.35 -13.81
CA LEU A 124 -10.02 3.64 -12.43
C LEU A 124 -10.80 2.48 -11.81
N ALA A 125 -11.66 1.80 -12.58
CA ALA A 125 -12.37 0.61 -12.11
C ALA A 125 -11.38 -0.52 -11.78
N ASN A 126 -10.39 -0.75 -12.63
CA ASN A 126 -9.33 -1.73 -12.39
C ASN A 126 -8.49 -1.39 -11.16
N VAL A 127 -8.11 -0.11 -10.98
CA VAL A 127 -7.37 0.32 -9.77
C VAL A 127 -8.18 0.06 -8.50
N ARG A 128 -9.50 0.36 -8.49
CA ARG A 128 -10.37 0.07 -7.34
C ARG A 128 -10.43 -1.43 -7.05
N HIS A 129 -10.64 -2.22 -8.09
CA HIS A 129 -10.67 -3.69 -7.96
C HIS A 129 -9.36 -4.22 -7.38
N ASP A 130 -8.22 -3.80 -7.91
CA ASP A 130 -6.90 -4.27 -7.48
C ASP A 130 -6.57 -3.84 -6.04
N VAL A 131 -6.94 -2.61 -5.64
CA VAL A 131 -6.75 -2.13 -4.27
C VAL A 131 -7.57 -2.98 -3.30
N ASN A 132 -8.84 -3.24 -3.60
CA ASN A 132 -9.70 -4.05 -2.75
C ASN A 132 -9.24 -5.52 -2.69
N ALA A 133 -8.86 -6.11 -3.81
CA ALA A 133 -8.36 -7.48 -3.87
C ALA A 133 -7.07 -7.63 -3.06
N ARG A 134 -6.14 -6.69 -3.20
CA ARG A 134 -4.88 -6.66 -2.45
C ARG A 134 -5.10 -6.44 -0.95
N TRP A 135 -6.01 -5.55 -0.57
CA TRP A 135 -6.38 -5.36 0.83
C TRP A 135 -6.90 -6.65 1.45
N ASN A 136 -7.88 -7.29 0.79
CA ASN A 136 -8.46 -8.55 1.25
C ASN A 136 -7.41 -9.66 1.39
N LEU A 137 -6.48 -9.75 0.43
CA LEU A 137 -5.37 -10.69 0.50
C LEU A 137 -4.51 -10.45 1.75
N TYR A 138 -4.11 -9.20 2.00
CA TYR A 138 -3.25 -8.88 3.14
C TYR A 138 -3.97 -9.07 4.47
N GLU A 139 -5.26 -8.78 4.52
CA GLU A 139 -6.08 -9.08 5.70
C GLU A 139 -6.16 -10.58 5.98
N GLN A 140 -6.36 -11.41 4.94
CA GLN A 140 -6.34 -12.86 5.09
C GLN A 140 -4.98 -13.37 5.55
N LEU A 141 -3.88 -12.89 4.96
CA LEU A 141 -2.53 -13.25 5.35
C LEU A 141 -2.24 -12.89 6.82
N SER A 142 -2.77 -11.77 7.31
CA SER A 142 -2.59 -11.36 8.71
C SER A 142 -3.34 -12.24 9.71
N LYS A 143 -4.43 -12.89 9.28
CA LYS A 143 -5.23 -13.80 10.11
C LYS A 143 -4.68 -15.22 10.19
N GLY A 144 -3.82 -15.61 9.27
CA GLY A 144 -3.18 -16.93 9.28
C GLY A 144 -2.42 -17.19 7.98
N TRP A 145 -1.11 -16.96 8.03
CA TRP A 145 -0.21 -17.40 6.97
C TRP A 145 0.01 -18.90 7.11
N ARG A 146 -0.45 -19.69 6.13
CA ARG A 146 0.00 -21.07 5.95
C ARG A 146 0.69 -21.15 4.60
N LEU A 147 2.00 -21.36 4.63
CA LEU A 147 2.68 -21.89 3.44
C LEU A 147 2.14 -23.30 3.26
N ALA A 148 1.44 -23.52 2.13
CA ALA A 148 1.04 -24.85 1.72
C ALA A 148 2.27 -25.67 1.26
#